data_c1b172ca45316bc52056f7ea879d8b9d
#
_entry.id   c1b172ca45316bc52056f7ea879d8b9d
#
_cell.length_a   1.000
_cell.length_b   1.000
_cell.length_c   1.000
_cell.angle_alpha   90.00
_cell.angle_beta   90.00
_cell.angle_gamma   90.00
#
_symmetry.space_group_name_H-M   'P 1'
#
loop_
_entity.id
_entity.type
_entity.pdbx_description
1 polymer ?
#
loop_
_entity_poly.entity_id
_entity_poly.type
_entity_poly.pdbx_seq_one_letter_code
_entity_poly.pdbx_strand_id
1 'polypeptide(L)'
;MLIVDTPGIDDAGDVGDLRVQRAEAALNEADVAVLVVDATRSLTPFDEKLLAAFQTRRIPYVIAENKADLLAESGRAGAAESSLPSPRPGTDASDSEPLSEGADHNATASAENDGASARAARVRVSALTGEGLSDLKRALATLATGAVGERRLVDDLLTPGDVVVLVVPLDSAAPKGRIILPQQQVMRDALEAGAFPCATGVEGLPDLLATLARPPRLVVTDSQAFGEVDALLPADVPLTSFSILMARYKGDLAAQLEAVRALESLTDEDTVLIAEGCTHHRTCEDIGTVKLPRLICAISGAEPQFAFTSGRDFPDDLSPYAAVVHCGGCTLNARDMASRLQRARAQQAPFTNYGMTIACAHNILPRALAPLE
;
A
#
# COMPACT_ATOMS: atom_id res chain seq x y z
N MET A 1 -11.95 0.70 5.34
CA MET A 1 -11.40 2.03 4.98
C MET A 1 -10.99 2.73 6.26
N LEU A 2 -9.73 3.17 6.36
CA LEU A 2 -9.23 4.01 7.45
C LEU A 2 -9.26 5.47 6.94
N ILE A 3 -9.79 6.38 7.73
CA ILE A 3 -9.77 7.82 7.44
C ILE A 3 -8.78 8.46 8.40
N VAL A 4 -7.82 9.20 7.85
CA VAL A 4 -6.85 9.98 8.63
C VAL A 4 -7.18 11.45 8.42
N ASP A 5 -7.61 12.11 9.48
CA ASP A 5 -7.80 13.56 9.49
C ASP A 5 -6.46 14.26 9.76
N THR A 6 -6.15 15.27 8.96
CA THR A 6 -4.93 16.07 9.14
C THR A 6 -5.30 17.45 9.66
N PRO A 7 -4.56 17.99 10.65
CA PRO A 7 -4.80 19.35 11.11
C PRO A 7 -4.68 20.34 9.95
N GLY A 8 -5.46 21.43 9.98
CA GLY A 8 -5.30 22.54 9.03
C GLY A 8 -3.85 23.05 9.02
N ILE A 9 -3.34 23.31 7.84
CA ILE A 9 -1.93 23.60 7.60
C ILE A 9 -1.69 25.13 7.55
N ASP A 10 -2.66 25.90 7.93
CA ASP A 10 -2.71 27.39 7.74
C ASP A 10 -1.93 28.19 8.80
N ASP A 11 -1.35 27.55 9.81
CA ASP A 11 -0.66 28.24 10.90
C ASP A 11 0.83 28.43 10.60
N ALA A 12 1.33 29.65 10.81
CA ALA A 12 2.75 30.00 10.76
C ALA A 12 3.42 29.77 12.12
N GLY A 13 4.69 29.26 12.12
CA GLY A 13 5.52 29.04 13.30
C GLY A 13 5.83 27.57 13.59
N ASP A 14 6.57 27.27 14.66
CA ASP A 14 7.07 25.92 15.02
C ASP A 14 5.98 24.85 15.09
N VAL A 15 4.75 25.23 15.45
CA VAL A 15 3.58 24.34 15.45
C VAL A 15 3.10 24.06 14.02
N GLY A 16 3.24 25.02 13.12
CA GLY A 16 2.94 24.87 11.69
C GLY A 16 3.84 23.84 11.02
N ASP A 17 5.14 23.90 11.29
CA ASP A 17 6.12 22.96 10.72
C ASP A 17 5.86 21.50 11.14
N LEU A 18 5.49 21.29 12.40
CA LEU A 18 5.10 19.95 12.89
C LEU A 18 3.80 19.44 12.25
N ARG A 19 2.84 20.33 11.95
CA ARG A 19 1.60 19.98 11.25
C ARG A 19 1.86 19.64 9.80
N VAL A 20 2.73 20.40 9.12
CA VAL A 20 3.17 20.10 7.75
C VAL A 20 3.84 18.73 7.70
N GLN A 21 4.78 18.45 8.60
CA GLN A 21 5.44 17.13 8.65
C GLN A 21 4.44 15.99 8.89
N ARG A 22 3.45 16.17 9.76
CA ARG A 22 2.41 15.14 9.98
C ARG A 22 1.52 14.95 8.77
N ALA A 23 1.13 16.02 8.08
CA ALA A 23 0.37 15.95 6.85
C ALA A 23 1.17 15.26 5.74
N GLU A 24 2.45 15.57 5.60
CA GLU A 24 3.35 14.91 4.65
C GLU A 24 3.53 13.42 4.96
N ALA A 25 3.65 13.05 6.23
CA ALA A 25 3.69 11.65 6.65
C ALA A 25 2.37 10.93 6.31
N ALA A 26 1.22 11.56 6.55
CA ALA A 26 -0.08 11.01 6.19
C ALA A 26 -0.23 10.81 4.67
N LEU A 27 0.31 11.72 3.86
CA LEU A 27 0.30 11.59 2.40
C LEU A 27 1.09 10.39 1.90
N ASN A 28 2.18 10.01 2.56
CA ASN A 28 2.96 8.84 2.18
C ASN A 28 2.18 7.53 2.37
N GLU A 29 1.21 7.52 3.29
CA GLU A 29 0.37 6.37 3.62
C GLU A 29 -1.00 6.38 2.90
N ALA A 30 -1.42 7.51 2.32
CA ALA A 30 -2.76 7.67 1.77
C ALA A 30 -2.93 6.98 0.42
N ASP A 31 -3.90 6.06 0.31
CA ASP A 31 -4.29 5.47 -0.98
C ASP A 31 -5.09 6.45 -1.85
N VAL A 32 -5.88 7.33 -1.21
CA VAL A 32 -6.64 8.43 -1.84
C VAL A 32 -6.60 9.62 -0.91
N ALA A 33 -6.37 10.81 -1.44
CA ALA A 33 -6.44 12.06 -0.68
C ALA A 33 -7.77 12.79 -0.93
N VAL A 34 -8.24 13.53 0.08
CA VAL A 34 -9.37 14.47 -0.06
C VAL A 34 -8.88 15.85 0.34
N LEU A 35 -8.88 16.77 -0.61
CA LEU A 35 -8.67 18.19 -0.32
C LEU A 35 -10.03 18.86 -0.13
N VAL A 36 -10.32 19.28 1.08
CA VAL A 36 -11.55 20.00 1.41
C VAL A 36 -11.28 21.50 1.30
N VAL A 37 -12.00 22.17 0.39
CA VAL A 37 -11.89 23.61 0.14
C VAL A 37 -13.24 24.29 0.32
N ASP A 38 -13.23 25.57 0.58
CA ASP A 38 -14.44 26.39 0.68
C ASP A 38 -14.93 26.75 -0.75
N ALA A 39 -16.13 26.32 -1.12
CA ALA A 39 -16.71 26.55 -2.44
C ALA A 39 -16.94 28.05 -2.75
N THR A 40 -16.97 28.91 -1.75
CA THR A 40 -17.22 30.35 -1.92
C THR A 40 -15.97 31.16 -2.24
N ARG A 41 -14.79 30.53 -2.24
CA ARG A 41 -13.49 31.20 -2.50
C ARG A 41 -12.66 30.40 -3.50
N SER A 42 -11.71 31.08 -4.14
CA SER A 42 -10.70 30.44 -4.96
C SER A 42 -9.72 29.62 -4.11
N LEU A 43 -9.03 28.67 -4.74
CA LEU A 43 -7.95 27.91 -4.10
C LEU A 43 -6.87 28.88 -3.58
N THR A 44 -6.38 28.60 -2.40
CA THR A 44 -5.26 29.32 -1.81
C THR A 44 -3.93 28.79 -2.34
N PRO A 45 -2.82 29.54 -2.25
CA PRO A 45 -1.49 29.04 -2.61
C PRO A 45 -1.11 27.77 -1.85
N PHE A 46 -1.72 27.55 -0.71
CA PHE A 46 -1.55 26.37 0.13
C PHE A 46 -2.27 25.15 -0.46
N ASP A 47 -3.51 25.34 -0.91
CA ASP A 47 -4.29 24.29 -1.60
C ASP A 47 -3.55 23.85 -2.86
N GLU A 48 -3.01 24.81 -3.63
CA GLU A 48 -2.21 24.54 -4.83
C GLU A 48 -0.94 23.73 -4.52
N LYS A 49 -0.23 24.04 -3.43
CA LYS A 49 0.94 23.29 -2.97
C LYS A 49 0.60 21.85 -2.62
N LEU A 50 -0.55 21.61 -1.95
CA LEU A 50 -1.01 20.26 -1.64
C LEU A 50 -1.40 19.50 -2.91
N LEU A 51 -2.08 20.14 -3.85
CA LEU A 51 -2.42 19.52 -5.14
C LEU A 51 -1.16 19.12 -5.93
N ALA A 52 -0.14 19.99 -5.95
CA ALA A 52 1.15 19.67 -6.55
C ALA A 52 1.82 18.47 -5.85
N ALA A 53 1.72 18.38 -4.52
CA ALA A 53 2.25 17.25 -3.76
C ALA A 53 1.49 15.94 -4.08
N PHE A 54 0.17 15.98 -4.25
CA PHE A 54 -0.62 14.81 -4.68
C PHE A 54 -0.22 14.33 -6.07
N GLN A 55 -0.02 15.26 -7.01
CA GLN A 55 0.40 14.96 -8.38
C GLN A 55 1.81 14.36 -8.43
N THR A 56 2.77 14.99 -7.75
CA THR A 56 4.16 14.52 -7.68
C THR A 56 4.25 13.10 -7.12
N ARG A 57 3.46 12.82 -6.07
CA ARG A 57 3.41 11.50 -5.42
C ARG A 57 2.42 10.54 -6.10
N ARG A 58 1.78 10.95 -7.20
CA ARG A 58 0.77 10.18 -7.92
C ARG A 58 -0.35 9.65 -7.01
N ILE A 59 -0.78 10.45 -6.05
CA ILE A 59 -1.88 10.12 -5.14
C ILE A 59 -3.19 10.45 -5.85
N PRO A 60 -4.10 9.49 -6.08
CA PRO A 60 -5.45 9.81 -6.52
C PRO A 60 -6.13 10.74 -5.51
N TYR A 61 -6.84 11.76 -5.97
CA TYR A 61 -7.42 12.71 -5.04
C TYR A 61 -8.80 13.23 -5.48
N VAL A 62 -9.57 13.66 -4.48
CA VAL A 62 -10.83 14.38 -4.68
C VAL A 62 -10.70 15.78 -4.12
N ILE A 63 -11.10 16.79 -4.89
CA ILE A 63 -11.32 18.13 -4.36
C ILE A 63 -12.80 18.21 -3.95
N ALA A 64 -13.04 18.32 -2.65
CA ALA A 64 -14.38 18.48 -2.08
C ALA A 64 -14.63 19.98 -1.81
N GLU A 65 -15.39 20.62 -2.70
CA GLU A 65 -15.82 22.03 -2.57
C GLU A 65 -16.96 22.10 -1.55
N ASN A 66 -16.63 22.32 -0.29
CA ASN A 66 -17.61 22.37 0.81
C ASN A 66 -18.29 23.73 0.91
N LYS A 67 -19.40 23.80 1.64
CA LYS A 67 -20.29 24.97 1.79
C LYS A 67 -21.02 25.33 0.49
N ALA A 68 -21.36 24.34 -0.32
CA ALA A 68 -22.10 24.54 -1.56
C ALA A 68 -23.50 25.19 -1.34
N ASP A 69 -24.07 24.99 -0.15
CA ASP A 69 -25.31 25.64 0.30
C ASP A 69 -25.23 27.18 0.23
N LEU A 70 -24.07 27.77 0.55
CA LEU A 70 -23.88 29.21 0.49
C LEU A 70 -23.85 29.77 -0.95
N LEU A 71 -23.49 28.96 -1.94
CA LEU A 71 -23.53 29.36 -3.35
C LEU A 71 -24.99 29.48 -3.86
N ALA A 72 -25.89 28.65 -3.38
CA ALA A 72 -27.31 28.70 -3.73
C ALA A 72 -28.00 29.94 -3.16
N GLU A 73 -27.58 30.42 -2.00
CA GLU A 73 -28.08 31.66 -1.41
C GLU A 73 -27.60 32.91 -2.15
N SER A 74 -26.37 32.94 -2.63
CA SER A 74 -25.82 34.05 -3.41
C SER A 74 -26.53 34.21 -4.78
N GLY A 75 -26.97 33.11 -5.39
CA GLY A 75 -27.75 33.13 -6.64
C GLY A 75 -29.20 33.62 -6.45
N ARG A 76 -29.77 33.47 -5.25
CA ARG A 76 -31.12 33.96 -4.90
C ARG A 76 -31.14 35.46 -4.56
N ALA A 77 -30.06 35.98 -4.00
CA ALA A 77 -29.95 37.40 -3.69
C ALA A 77 -29.85 38.28 -4.92
N GLY A 78 -29.33 37.78 -6.05
CA GLY A 78 -29.25 38.48 -7.32
C GLY A 78 -30.55 38.45 -8.19
N ALA A 79 -31.55 37.62 -7.80
CA ALA A 79 -32.80 37.45 -8.52
C ALA A 79 -34.00 38.24 -7.95
N ALA A 80 -33.79 39.02 -6.87
CA ALA A 80 -34.87 39.69 -6.15
C ALA A 80 -35.17 41.14 -6.60
N GLU A 81 -34.52 41.65 -7.64
CA GLU A 81 -34.86 42.96 -8.19
C GLU A 81 -35.18 42.89 -9.71
N SER A 82 -36.34 42.35 -10.08
CA SER A 82 -37.13 42.79 -11.22
C SER A 82 -38.44 42.03 -11.27
N SER A 83 -39.42 42.46 -10.50
CA SER A 83 -40.80 42.08 -10.70
C SER A 83 -41.64 43.34 -10.98
N LEU A 84 -42.08 43.50 -12.20
CA LEU A 84 -43.25 44.28 -12.55
C LEU A 84 -44.37 43.38 -13.08
N PRO A 85 -45.67 43.69 -12.80
CA PRO A 85 -46.74 42.71 -12.77
C PRO A 85 -47.59 42.62 -14.00
N SER A 86 -48.06 41.41 -14.31
CA SER A 86 -49.34 40.99 -14.89
C SER A 86 -49.86 41.47 -16.25
N PRO A 87 -50.81 40.83 -16.89
CA PRO A 87 -52.08 40.28 -16.35
C PRO A 87 -52.52 38.89 -16.88
N ARG A 88 -53.45 38.26 -16.15
CA ARG A 88 -54.30 37.13 -16.56
C ARG A 88 -55.45 37.63 -17.44
N PRO A 89 -56.38 36.80 -18.04
CA PRO A 89 -56.64 35.38 -17.85
C PRO A 89 -57.02 34.60 -19.16
N GLY A 90 -57.29 33.29 -19.05
CA GLY A 90 -58.02 32.51 -20.07
C GLY A 90 -57.83 31.00 -20.00
N THR A 91 -58.74 30.34 -19.36
CA THR A 91 -59.32 29.00 -19.50
C THR A 91 -58.95 28.17 -20.72
N ASP A 92 -58.59 26.91 -20.65
CA ASP A 92 -59.40 25.71 -20.72
C ASP A 92 -58.60 24.40 -20.85
N ALA A 93 -59.17 23.41 -20.26
CA ALA A 93 -58.94 21.98 -20.16
C ALA A 93 -58.30 21.21 -21.35
N SER A 94 -57.52 20.21 -21.10
CA SER A 94 -57.82 18.77 -21.20
C SER A 94 -56.55 17.88 -21.26
N ASP A 95 -56.55 16.89 -20.41
CA ASP A 95 -56.04 15.50 -20.53
C ASP A 95 -54.72 15.17 -21.23
N SER A 96 -53.86 14.62 -20.49
CA SER A 96 -53.25 13.27 -20.61
C SER A 96 -51.80 13.22 -20.14
N GLU A 97 -51.56 12.43 -19.11
CA GLU A 97 -50.22 11.92 -18.79
C GLU A 97 -49.63 11.08 -19.96
N PRO A 98 -48.32 10.99 -20.06
CA PRO A 98 -47.60 9.98 -19.34
C PRO A 98 -46.21 10.38 -18.76
N LEU A 99 -45.84 9.62 -17.76
CA LEU A 99 -44.56 9.54 -17.07
C LEU A 99 -43.34 9.70 -18.01
N SER A 100 -42.46 10.65 -17.71
CA SER A 100 -41.07 10.61 -18.18
C SER A 100 -40.14 10.96 -17.05
N GLU A 101 -39.26 10.00 -16.82
CA GLU A 101 -38.17 10.02 -15.88
C GLU A 101 -37.35 11.30 -15.94
N GLY A 102 -37.17 11.94 -14.78
CA GLY A 102 -36.31 13.09 -14.61
C GLY A 102 -34.85 12.66 -14.64
N ALA A 103 -34.15 13.06 -15.66
CA ALA A 103 -32.70 12.96 -15.72
C ALA A 103 -32.09 14.10 -14.93
N ASP A 104 -31.54 13.78 -13.78
CA ASP A 104 -30.66 14.68 -13.02
C ASP A 104 -29.34 14.87 -13.76
N HIS A 105 -29.19 16.00 -14.39
CA HIS A 105 -27.95 16.46 -14.98
C HIS A 105 -27.25 17.40 -14.01
N ASN A 106 -26.35 16.87 -13.16
CA ASN A 106 -25.23 17.67 -12.65
C ASN A 106 -24.05 16.81 -12.16
N ALA A 107 -23.47 16.01 -13.03
CA ALA A 107 -22.18 15.36 -12.78
C ALA A 107 -21.28 15.57 -14.00
N THR A 108 -20.55 16.67 -14.03
CA THR A 108 -19.39 16.81 -14.92
C THR A 108 -18.22 16.10 -14.27
N ALA A 109 -18.20 14.77 -14.38
CA ALA A 109 -17.01 13.97 -14.11
C ALA A 109 -16.19 13.92 -15.40
N SER A 110 -15.40 14.95 -15.66
CA SER A 110 -14.35 14.89 -16.69
C SER A 110 -13.18 14.10 -16.09
N ALA A 111 -13.14 12.79 -16.38
CA ALA A 111 -11.97 11.98 -16.17
C ALA A 111 -11.03 12.19 -17.35
N GLU A 112 -10.11 13.13 -17.23
CA GLU A 112 -8.99 13.23 -18.16
C GLU A 112 -7.99 12.12 -17.84
N ASN A 113 -7.88 11.19 -18.76
CA ASN A 113 -7.03 10.01 -18.67
C ASN A 113 -5.77 10.25 -19.52
N ASP A 114 -4.82 10.99 -18.96
CA ASP A 114 -3.46 11.04 -19.46
C ASP A 114 -2.59 10.14 -18.59
N GLY A 115 -1.95 9.13 -19.18
CA GLY A 115 -1.25 8.02 -18.51
C GLY A 115 -0.05 8.39 -17.61
N ALA A 116 0.12 9.65 -17.25
CA ALA A 116 1.20 10.15 -16.39
C ALA A 116 0.70 10.99 -15.19
N SER A 117 -0.57 11.39 -15.13
CA SER A 117 -1.11 12.26 -14.07
C SER A 117 -1.90 11.47 -13.02
N ALA A 118 -1.91 11.96 -11.77
CA ALA A 118 -2.74 11.39 -10.72
C ALA A 118 -4.23 11.54 -11.09
N ARG A 119 -5.02 10.46 -10.87
CA ARG A 119 -6.48 10.52 -11.09
C ARG A 119 -7.10 11.53 -10.14
N ALA A 120 -7.86 12.48 -10.68
CA ALA A 120 -8.49 13.55 -9.92
C ALA A 120 -10.00 13.58 -10.13
N ALA A 121 -10.75 13.94 -9.10
CA ALA A 121 -12.17 14.24 -9.19
C ALA A 121 -12.45 15.52 -8.40
N ARG A 122 -13.51 16.27 -8.82
CA ARG A 122 -13.99 17.45 -8.11
C ARG A 122 -15.46 17.28 -7.82
N VAL A 123 -15.87 17.51 -6.57
CA VAL A 123 -17.26 17.30 -6.12
C VAL A 123 -17.67 18.46 -5.22
N ARG A 124 -18.83 19.05 -5.51
CA ARG A 124 -19.45 20.04 -4.61
C ARG A 124 -20.21 19.34 -3.51
N VAL A 125 -19.99 19.78 -2.26
CA VAL A 125 -20.63 19.21 -1.09
C VAL A 125 -21.06 20.30 -0.10
N SER A 126 -22.06 19.98 0.69
CA SER A 126 -22.39 20.74 1.90
C SER A 126 -22.37 19.80 3.09
N ALA A 127 -21.41 19.98 3.99
CA ALA A 127 -21.38 19.22 5.24
C ALA A 127 -22.57 19.59 6.16
N LEU A 128 -23.17 20.77 5.97
CA LEU A 128 -24.31 21.23 6.76
C LEU A 128 -25.60 20.52 6.33
N THR A 129 -25.87 20.45 5.01
CA THR A 129 -27.12 19.91 4.48
C THR A 129 -27.00 18.43 4.08
N GLY A 130 -25.80 17.91 3.92
CA GLY A 130 -25.55 16.57 3.40
C GLY A 130 -25.55 16.47 1.88
N GLU A 131 -25.78 17.57 1.16
CA GLU A 131 -25.77 17.62 -0.30
C GLU A 131 -24.40 17.20 -0.86
N GLY A 132 -24.37 16.41 -1.93
CA GLY A 132 -23.17 15.98 -2.61
C GLY A 132 -22.35 14.91 -1.88
N LEU A 133 -22.68 14.52 -0.64
CA LEU A 133 -21.93 13.51 0.10
C LEU A 133 -21.96 12.11 -0.55
N SER A 134 -23.06 11.78 -1.23
CA SER A 134 -23.18 10.52 -1.97
C SER A 134 -22.22 10.49 -3.18
N ASP A 135 -22.09 11.62 -3.87
CA ASP A 135 -21.17 11.76 -5.01
C ASP A 135 -19.71 11.74 -4.57
N LEU A 136 -19.38 12.38 -3.44
CA LEU A 136 -18.08 12.29 -2.81
C LEU A 136 -17.72 10.83 -2.47
N LYS A 137 -18.65 10.08 -1.85
CA LYS A 137 -18.45 8.66 -1.52
C LYS A 137 -18.23 7.82 -2.78
N ARG A 138 -18.97 8.10 -3.85
CA ARG A 138 -18.83 7.41 -5.14
C ARG A 138 -17.48 7.71 -5.79
N ALA A 139 -17.06 8.97 -5.83
CA ALA A 139 -15.76 9.39 -6.34
C ALA A 139 -14.61 8.71 -5.59
N LEU A 140 -14.67 8.69 -4.27
CA LEU A 140 -13.69 8.00 -3.42
C LEU A 140 -13.64 6.49 -3.70
N ALA A 141 -14.79 5.82 -3.84
CA ALA A 141 -14.84 4.40 -4.17
C ALA A 141 -14.21 4.12 -5.53
N THR A 142 -14.49 4.93 -6.55
CA THR A 142 -13.92 4.80 -7.89
C THR A 142 -12.41 4.99 -7.90
N LEU A 143 -11.90 5.97 -7.15
CA LEU A 143 -10.46 6.22 -7.05
C LEU A 143 -9.75 5.13 -6.25
N ALA A 144 -10.36 4.63 -5.18
CA ALA A 144 -9.80 3.58 -4.35
C ALA A 144 -9.66 2.25 -5.11
N THR A 145 -10.66 1.86 -5.90
CA THR A 145 -10.60 0.64 -6.73
C THR A 145 -9.56 0.74 -7.84
N GLY A 146 -9.32 1.92 -8.39
CA GLY A 146 -8.31 2.14 -9.42
C GLY A 146 -6.88 2.33 -8.89
N ALA A 147 -6.71 2.55 -7.60
CA ALA A 147 -5.39 2.68 -6.95
C ALA A 147 -4.75 1.32 -6.65
N VAL A 148 -5.57 0.29 -6.52
CA VAL A 148 -5.12 -1.09 -6.37
C VAL A 148 -4.91 -1.64 -7.79
N GLY A 149 -3.71 -1.44 -8.37
CA GLY A 149 -3.29 -2.28 -9.50
C GLY A 149 -3.47 -3.76 -9.12
N GLU A 150 -3.53 -4.67 -10.09
CA GLU A 150 -3.64 -6.11 -9.86
C GLU A 150 -2.43 -6.62 -9.06
N ARG A 151 -2.48 -6.39 -7.75
CA ARG A 151 -1.46 -6.88 -6.82
C ARG A 151 -1.83 -8.30 -6.47
N ARG A 152 -1.05 -9.24 -6.96
CA ARG A 152 -1.26 -10.66 -6.73
C ARG A 152 -0.33 -11.14 -5.62
N LEU A 153 -0.87 -11.85 -4.66
CA LEU A 153 -0.10 -12.43 -3.57
C LEU A 153 0.26 -13.88 -3.90
N VAL A 154 -0.74 -14.75 -4.02
CA VAL A 154 -0.57 -16.17 -4.33
C VAL A 154 -1.70 -16.75 -5.19
N ASP A 155 -2.80 -16.04 -5.37
CA ASP A 155 -4.01 -16.49 -6.06
C ASP A 155 -3.76 -16.95 -7.51
N ASP A 156 -2.93 -16.24 -8.24
CA ASP A 156 -2.58 -16.53 -9.64
C ASP A 156 -1.62 -17.71 -9.82
N LEU A 157 -1.00 -18.18 -8.74
CA LEU A 157 -0.13 -19.35 -8.73
C LEU A 157 -0.92 -20.66 -8.49
N LEU A 158 -2.20 -20.53 -8.14
CA LEU A 158 -3.06 -21.59 -7.64
C LEU A 158 -4.25 -21.84 -8.57
N THR A 159 -4.73 -23.05 -8.56
CA THR A 159 -6.00 -23.46 -9.16
C THR A 159 -6.91 -24.09 -8.09
N PRO A 160 -8.26 -24.04 -8.29
CA PRO A 160 -9.17 -24.65 -7.33
C PRO A 160 -8.83 -26.12 -7.06
N GLY A 161 -8.75 -26.46 -5.78
CA GLY A 161 -8.40 -27.79 -5.31
C GLY A 161 -6.89 -28.02 -5.12
N ASP A 162 -6.01 -27.07 -5.41
CA ASP A 162 -4.58 -27.18 -5.07
C ASP A 162 -4.37 -27.18 -3.56
N VAL A 163 -3.32 -27.85 -3.10
CA VAL A 163 -2.87 -27.81 -1.70
C VAL A 163 -1.72 -26.84 -1.57
N VAL A 164 -1.82 -25.91 -0.61
CA VAL A 164 -0.75 -24.99 -0.23
C VAL A 164 -0.36 -25.27 1.20
N VAL A 165 0.92 -25.55 1.44
CA VAL A 165 1.43 -25.79 2.81
C VAL A 165 2.09 -24.55 3.34
N LEU A 166 1.59 -24.05 4.47
CA LEU A 166 2.13 -22.89 5.18
C LEU A 166 2.96 -23.41 6.37
N VAL A 167 4.27 -23.25 6.28
CA VAL A 167 5.17 -23.67 7.37
C VAL A 167 5.43 -22.47 8.27
N VAL A 168 4.89 -22.53 9.49
CA VAL A 168 4.91 -21.44 10.47
C VAL A 168 5.77 -21.86 11.66
N PRO A 169 6.99 -21.32 11.80
CA PRO A 169 7.82 -21.57 12.99
C PRO A 169 7.11 -21.08 14.26
N LEU A 170 7.17 -21.90 15.30
CA LEU A 170 6.65 -21.56 16.63
C LEU A 170 7.79 -21.09 17.53
N ASP A 171 8.35 -19.95 17.23
CA ASP A 171 9.43 -19.36 18.01
C ASP A 171 8.90 -18.49 19.17
N SER A 172 9.82 -18.10 20.08
CA SER A 172 9.50 -17.28 21.26
C SER A 172 9.14 -15.82 20.90
N ALA A 173 9.45 -15.37 19.68
CA ALA A 173 9.14 -14.04 19.19
C ALA A 173 7.73 -13.97 18.55
N ALA A 174 7.15 -15.12 18.20
CA ALA A 174 5.80 -15.17 17.65
C ALA A 174 4.76 -14.84 18.73
N PRO A 175 3.74 -14.03 18.41
CA PRO A 175 2.66 -13.72 19.35
C PRO A 175 1.88 -15.00 19.71
N LYS A 176 1.85 -15.36 21.00
CA LYS A 176 1.10 -16.53 21.47
C LYS A 176 -0.36 -16.48 21.00
N GLY A 177 -0.82 -17.58 20.41
CA GLY A 177 -2.21 -17.77 19.99
C GLY A 177 -2.60 -16.99 18.72
N ARG A 178 -1.64 -16.47 17.96
CA ARG A 178 -1.90 -15.75 16.70
C ARG A 178 -0.92 -16.17 15.61
N ILE A 179 -1.44 -16.28 14.41
CA ILE A 179 -0.61 -16.25 13.19
C ILE A 179 -0.45 -14.78 12.75
N ILE A 180 0.71 -14.44 12.21
CA ILE A 180 1.03 -13.05 11.82
C ILE A 180 0.34 -12.66 10.51
N LEU A 181 0.25 -11.36 10.26
CA LEU A 181 -0.51 -10.81 9.13
C LEU A 181 -0.13 -11.41 7.75
N PRO A 182 1.14 -11.57 7.37
CA PRO A 182 1.49 -12.21 6.09
C PRO A 182 0.95 -13.63 5.94
N GLN A 183 1.01 -14.42 7.01
CA GLN A 183 0.50 -15.79 7.03
C GLN A 183 -1.02 -15.81 6.85
N GLN A 184 -1.74 -14.91 7.54
CA GLN A 184 -3.19 -14.74 7.39
C GLN A 184 -3.58 -14.32 5.97
N GLN A 185 -2.83 -13.40 5.38
CA GLN A 185 -3.10 -12.89 4.03
C GLN A 185 -2.91 -13.99 2.98
N VAL A 186 -1.80 -14.73 3.04
CA VAL A 186 -1.55 -15.86 2.11
C VAL A 186 -2.61 -16.96 2.28
N MET A 187 -2.98 -17.29 3.52
CA MET A 187 -4.05 -18.25 3.79
C MET A 187 -5.39 -17.79 3.19
N ARG A 188 -5.75 -16.53 3.37
CA ARG A 188 -6.99 -15.96 2.86
C ARG A 188 -7.01 -15.94 1.33
N ASP A 189 -5.92 -15.52 0.72
CA ASP A 189 -5.78 -15.46 -0.74
C ASP A 189 -5.87 -16.85 -1.38
N ALA A 190 -5.23 -17.87 -0.77
CA ALA A 190 -5.33 -19.26 -1.20
C ALA A 190 -6.77 -19.80 -1.11
N LEU A 191 -7.53 -19.46 -0.04
CA LEU A 191 -8.94 -19.83 0.10
C LEU A 191 -9.81 -19.16 -0.97
N GLU A 192 -9.56 -17.90 -1.28
CA GLU A 192 -10.28 -17.16 -2.34
C GLU A 192 -9.99 -17.73 -3.73
N ALA A 193 -8.78 -18.28 -3.96
CA ALA A 193 -8.44 -19.04 -5.17
C ALA A 193 -9.09 -20.44 -5.21
N GLY A 194 -9.82 -20.88 -4.18
CA GLY A 194 -10.41 -22.22 -4.08
C GLY A 194 -9.40 -23.32 -3.75
N ALA A 195 -8.22 -22.97 -3.28
CA ALA A 195 -7.18 -23.90 -2.84
C ALA A 195 -7.37 -24.32 -1.37
N PHE A 196 -6.65 -25.33 -0.92
CA PHE A 196 -6.66 -25.86 0.43
C PHE A 196 -5.39 -25.48 1.19
N PRO A 197 -5.37 -24.38 1.96
CA PRO A 197 -4.23 -24.04 2.79
C PRO A 197 -4.16 -24.97 4.01
N CYS A 198 -3.04 -25.66 4.17
CA CYS A 198 -2.69 -26.47 5.32
C CYS A 198 -1.55 -25.79 6.08
N ALA A 199 -1.63 -25.67 7.39
CA ALA A 199 -0.60 -25.07 8.20
C ALA A 199 0.07 -26.08 9.13
N THR A 200 1.40 -25.98 9.28
CA THR A 200 2.21 -26.85 10.17
C THR A 200 3.41 -26.07 10.72
N GLY A 201 4.00 -26.54 11.79
CA GLY A 201 5.36 -26.16 12.19
C GLY A 201 6.42 -26.86 11.34
N VAL A 202 7.68 -26.48 11.48
CA VAL A 202 8.80 -27.09 10.73
C VAL A 202 8.89 -28.60 11.00
N GLU A 203 8.83 -29.00 12.26
CA GLU A 203 8.92 -30.41 12.67
C GLU A 203 7.80 -31.29 12.15
N GLY A 204 6.59 -30.74 11.99
CA GLY A 204 5.43 -31.46 11.48
C GLY A 204 5.33 -31.52 9.95
N LEU A 205 6.25 -30.87 9.24
CA LEU A 205 6.21 -30.82 7.76
C LEU A 205 6.31 -32.19 7.10
N PRO A 206 7.25 -33.08 7.47
CA PRO A 206 7.35 -34.42 6.89
C PRO A 206 6.06 -35.25 7.08
N ASP A 207 5.49 -35.21 8.28
CA ASP A 207 4.27 -35.94 8.61
C ASP A 207 3.07 -35.40 7.80
N LEU A 208 2.95 -34.07 7.70
CA LEU A 208 1.91 -33.46 6.87
C LEU A 208 2.05 -33.89 5.41
N LEU A 209 3.25 -33.81 4.84
CA LEU A 209 3.50 -34.24 3.45
C LEU A 209 3.13 -35.69 3.22
N ALA A 210 3.40 -36.59 4.18
CA ALA A 210 3.05 -38.00 4.09
C ALA A 210 1.52 -38.26 4.12
N THR A 211 0.73 -37.34 4.67
CA THR A 211 -0.75 -37.44 4.66
C THR A 211 -1.41 -36.95 3.39
N LEU A 212 -0.69 -36.22 2.54
CA LEU A 212 -1.23 -35.67 1.32
C LEU A 212 -1.29 -36.73 0.22
N ALA A 213 -2.45 -36.85 -0.47
CA ALA A 213 -2.62 -37.76 -1.58
C ALA A 213 -1.80 -37.37 -2.83
N ARG A 214 -1.32 -36.15 -2.90
CA ARG A 214 -0.49 -35.58 -3.97
C ARG A 214 0.45 -34.52 -3.40
N PRO A 215 1.59 -34.23 -4.04
CA PRO A 215 2.48 -33.15 -3.62
C PRO A 215 1.74 -31.81 -3.55
N PRO A 216 2.09 -30.93 -2.61
CA PRO A 216 1.52 -29.60 -2.57
C PRO A 216 1.92 -28.78 -3.81
N ARG A 217 1.02 -27.92 -4.27
CA ARG A 217 1.29 -26.97 -5.36
C ARG A 217 2.37 -25.96 -4.98
N LEU A 218 2.39 -25.55 -3.69
CA LEU A 218 3.32 -24.57 -3.18
C LEU A 218 3.53 -24.79 -1.67
N VAL A 219 4.75 -24.65 -1.23
CA VAL A 219 5.11 -24.53 0.19
C VAL A 219 5.57 -23.10 0.45
N VAL A 220 5.00 -22.46 1.46
CA VAL A 220 5.33 -21.08 1.86
C VAL A 220 5.82 -21.10 3.31
N THR A 221 7.01 -20.59 3.56
CA THR A 221 7.60 -20.58 4.91
C THR A 221 8.02 -19.18 5.35
N ASP A 222 8.28 -19.02 6.64
CA ASP A 222 9.00 -17.85 7.14
C ASP A 222 10.47 -17.92 6.71
N SER A 223 11.02 -16.77 6.34
CA SER A 223 12.40 -16.70 5.84
C SER A 223 13.44 -17.24 6.84
N GLN A 224 13.15 -17.18 8.14
CA GLN A 224 14.02 -17.73 9.18
C GLN A 224 14.16 -19.27 9.11
N ALA A 225 13.11 -19.96 8.68
CA ALA A 225 13.07 -21.41 8.57
C ALA A 225 13.43 -21.92 7.16
N PHE A 226 13.84 -21.04 6.25
CA PHE A 226 14.08 -21.38 4.85
C PHE A 226 15.05 -22.56 4.68
N GLY A 227 16.21 -22.52 5.33
CA GLY A 227 17.22 -23.58 5.23
C GLY A 227 16.74 -24.94 5.77
N GLU A 228 15.99 -24.91 6.88
CA GLU A 228 15.45 -26.13 7.50
C GLU A 228 14.35 -26.75 6.61
N VAL A 229 13.43 -25.90 6.11
CA VAL A 229 12.34 -26.34 5.26
C VAL A 229 12.86 -26.84 3.90
N ASP A 230 13.84 -26.17 3.32
CA ASP A 230 14.50 -26.58 2.07
C ASP A 230 15.11 -27.98 2.19
N ALA A 231 15.76 -28.26 3.30
CA ALA A 231 16.38 -29.58 3.58
C ALA A 231 15.35 -30.71 3.78
N LEU A 232 14.12 -30.39 4.21
CA LEU A 232 13.04 -31.35 4.43
C LEU A 232 12.18 -31.61 3.17
N LEU A 233 12.26 -30.73 2.18
CA LEU A 233 11.41 -30.82 0.98
C LEU A 233 12.11 -31.53 -0.18
N PRO A 234 11.38 -32.38 -0.95
CA PRO A 234 11.84 -32.83 -2.25
C PRO A 234 12.16 -31.64 -3.17
N ALA A 235 13.17 -31.80 -4.04
CA ALA A 235 13.65 -30.72 -4.89
C ALA A 235 12.61 -30.23 -5.92
N ASP A 236 11.65 -31.06 -6.28
CA ASP A 236 10.56 -30.79 -7.22
C ASP A 236 9.34 -30.11 -6.58
N VAL A 237 9.29 -30.03 -5.23
CA VAL A 237 8.23 -29.31 -4.56
C VAL A 237 8.55 -27.81 -4.54
N PRO A 238 7.66 -26.96 -5.12
CA PRO A 238 7.86 -25.51 -5.15
C PRO A 238 7.87 -24.90 -3.75
N LEU A 239 8.87 -24.07 -3.49
CA LEU A 239 9.09 -23.42 -2.20
C LEU A 239 9.28 -21.91 -2.37
N THR A 240 8.62 -21.10 -1.54
CA THR A 240 8.87 -19.66 -1.42
C THR A 240 8.70 -19.20 0.03
N SER A 241 8.80 -17.90 0.30
CA SER A 241 8.57 -17.35 1.65
C SER A 241 7.50 -16.27 1.67
N PHE A 242 6.90 -16.08 2.86
CA PHE A 242 5.97 -14.97 3.09
C PHE A 242 6.60 -13.62 2.75
N SER A 243 7.87 -13.41 3.06
CA SER A 243 8.57 -12.15 2.76
C SER A 243 8.77 -11.91 1.26
N ILE A 244 9.05 -12.96 0.47
CA ILE A 244 9.17 -12.88 -0.99
C ILE A 244 7.80 -12.61 -1.61
N LEU A 245 6.74 -13.28 -1.14
CA LEU A 245 5.37 -12.99 -1.58
C LEU A 245 4.94 -11.56 -1.24
N MET A 246 5.32 -11.03 -0.07
CA MET A 246 5.07 -9.64 0.28
C MET A 246 5.87 -8.66 -0.60
N ALA A 247 7.09 -9.01 -1.01
CA ALA A 247 7.88 -8.22 -1.96
C ALA A 247 7.18 -8.11 -3.32
N ARG A 248 6.61 -9.23 -3.79
CA ARG A 248 5.79 -9.28 -5.01
C ARG A 248 4.52 -8.46 -4.86
N TYR A 249 3.81 -8.62 -3.76
CA TYR A 249 2.50 -8.00 -3.50
C TYR A 249 2.57 -6.48 -3.28
N LYS A 250 3.59 -6.00 -2.53
CA LYS A 250 3.69 -4.58 -2.14
C LYS A 250 4.80 -3.82 -2.86
N GLY A 251 5.70 -4.52 -3.55
CA GLY A 251 6.92 -3.95 -4.09
C GLY A 251 7.12 -4.24 -5.58
N ASP A 252 8.38 -4.28 -5.96
CA ASP A 252 8.86 -4.66 -7.28
C ASP A 252 9.89 -5.78 -7.10
N LEU A 253 9.47 -7.00 -7.39
CA LEU A 253 10.29 -8.19 -7.17
C LEU A 253 11.57 -8.18 -8.00
N ALA A 254 11.49 -7.73 -9.27
CA ALA A 254 12.64 -7.67 -10.17
C ALA A 254 13.71 -6.69 -9.68
N ALA A 255 13.31 -5.48 -9.29
CA ALA A 255 14.23 -4.49 -8.74
C ALA A 255 14.85 -4.95 -7.41
N GLN A 256 14.09 -5.65 -6.57
CA GLN A 256 14.62 -6.20 -5.32
C GLN A 256 15.59 -7.36 -5.55
N LEU A 257 15.40 -8.15 -6.61
CA LEU A 257 16.34 -9.19 -7.03
C LEU A 257 17.67 -8.60 -7.51
N GLU A 258 17.62 -7.54 -8.30
CA GLU A 258 18.85 -6.83 -8.71
C GLU A 258 19.60 -6.27 -7.49
N ALA A 259 18.87 -5.70 -6.54
CA ALA A 259 19.45 -5.13 -5.34
C ALA A 259 20.07 -6.18 -4.40
N VAL A 260 19.55 -7.41 -4.34
CA VAL A 260 20.18 -8.45 -3.52
C VAL A 260 21.55 -8.86 -4.06
N ARG A 261 21.75 -8.80 -5.39
CA ARG A 261 23.04 -9.06 -6.01
C ARG A 261 24.08 -7.97 -5.66
N ALA A 262 23.64 -6.73 -5.41
CA ALA A 262 24.53 -5.67 -4.97
C ALA A 262 25.18 -5.97 -3.61
N LEU A 263 24.56 -6.83 -2.78
CA LEU A 263 25.14 -7.26 -1.49
C LEU A 263 26.43 -8.08 -1.67
N GLU A 264 26.63 -8.75 -2.82
CA GLU A 264 27.82 -9.53 -3.13
C GLU A 264 29.07 -8.65 -3.37
N SER A 265 28.87 -7.37 -3.70
CA SER A 265 29.93 -6.42 -4.03
C SER A 265 30.24 -5.41 -2.92
N LEU A 266 29.67 -5.56 -1.74
CA LEU A 266 29.93 -4.69 -0.59
C LEU A 266 31.39 -4.81 -0.10
N THR A 267 31.91 -3.71 0.42
CA THR A 267 33.24 -3.58 1.02
C THR A 267 33.13 -3.17 2.49
N ASP A 268 34.25 -3.18 3.22
CA ASP A 268 34.31 -2.74 4.62
C ASP A 268 34.04 -1.25 4.81
N GLU A 269 34.14 -0.44 3.74
CA GLU A 269 33.86 1.01 3.75
C GLU A 269 32.39 1.33 3.57
N ASP A 270 31.59 0.35 3.13
CA ASP A 270 30.18 0.52 2.85
C ASP A 270 29.31 0.54 4.11
N THR A 271 28.17 1.22 4.03
CA THR A 271 27.15 1.20 5.05
C THR A 271 25.84 0.63 4.46
N VAL A 272 25.28 -0.37 5.14
CA VAL A 272 23.98 -0.98 4.78
C VAL A 272 22.91 -0.49 5.74
N LEU A 273 21.80 0.04 5.20
CA LEU A 273 20.63 0.40 5.99
C LEU A 273 19.71 -0.82 6.16
N ILE A 274 19.51 -1.25 7.38
CA ILE A 274 18.50 -2.26 7.75
C ILE A 274 17.25 -1.52 8.27
N ALA A 275 16.15 -1.63 7.51
CA ALA A 275 14.93 -0.87 7.77
C ALA A 275 13.77 -1.80 8.14
N GLU A 276 13.08 -1.50 9.22
CA GLU A 276 11.90 -2.22 9.69
C GLU A 276 10.65 -1.35 9.57
N GLY A 277 9.55 -1.94 9.08
CA GLY A 277 8.27 -1.23 8.94
C GLY A 277 7.47 -1.11 10.23
N CYS A 278 7.88 -1.78 11.29
CA CYS A 278 7.19 -1.77 12.59
C CYS A 278 8.18 -1.56 13.74
N THR A 279 7.63 -1.20 14.89
CA THR A 279 8.36 -1.14 16.16
C THR A 279 7.97 -2.36 16.99
N HIS A 280 8.63 -3.49 16.78
CA HIS A 280 8.41 -4.67 17.60
C HIS A 280 9.48 -4.79 18.69
N HIS A 281 9.19 -5.61 19.70
CA HIS A 281 10.15 -5.85 20.77
C HIS A 281 11.33 -6.68 20.25
N ARG A 282 12.54 -6.11 20.27
CA ARG A 282 13.76 -6.78 19.83
C ARG A 282 14.21 -7.81 20.85
N THR A 283 14.55 -8.99 20.37
CA THR A 283 15.10 -10.10 21.17
C THR A 283 16.61 -10.23 20.96
N CYS A 284 17.29 -11.02 21.78
CA CYS A 284 18.74 -11.24 21.66
C CYS A 284 19.15 -11.90 20.33
N GLU A 285 18.22 -12.51 19.62
CA GLU A 285 18.42 -13.13 18.29
C GLU A 285 17.53 -12.48 17.22
N ASP A 286 17.35 -11.18 17.33
CA ASP A 286 16.54 -10.42 16.39
C ASP A 286 17.05 -10.56 14.95
N ILE A 287 16.11 -10.69 14.00
CA ILE A 287 16.45 -10.91 12.58
C ILE A 287 17.19 -9.72 12.02
N GLY A 288 16.66 -8.51 12.25
CA GLY A 288 17.17 -7.28 11.66
C GLY A 288 18.53 -6.88 12.20
N THR A 289 18.71 -6.92 13.52
CA THR A 289 19.89 -6.37 14.17
C THR A 289 21.01 -7.37 14.43
N VAL A 290 20.73 -8.69 14.37
CA VAL A 290 21.71 -9.73 14.66
C VAL A 290 21.93 -10.69 13.50
N LYS A 291 20.86 -11.31 12.98
CA LYS A 291 21.00 -12.35 11.96
C LYS A 291 21.38 -11.79 10.60
N LEU A 292 20.69 -10.73 10.14
CA LEU A 292 20.97 -10.14 8.82
C LEU A 292 22.35 -9.56 8.68
N PRO A 293 22.92 -8.80 9.63
CA PRO A 293 24.30 -8.38 9.55
C PRO A 293 25.27 -9.53 9.31
N ARG A 294 25.14 -10.64 10.03
CA ARG A 294 25.99 -11.83 9.85
C ARG A 294 25.82 -12.47 8.47
N LEU A 295 24.59 -12.53 7.97
CA LEU A 295 24.30 -13.11 6.65
C LEU A 295 24.84 -12.21 5.54
N ILE A 296 24.71 -10.88 5.66
CA ILE A 296 25.25 -9.92 4.69
C ILE A 296 26.76 -9.98 4.64
N CYS A 297 27.45 -10.05 5.79
CA CYS A 297 28.88 -10.27 5.83
C CYS A 297 29.27 -11.60 5.16
N ALA A 298 28.49 -12.66 5.34
CA ALA A 298 28.75 -13.94 4.69
C ALA A 298 28.51 -13.90 3.18
N ILE A 299 27.55 -13.11 2.68
CA ILE A 299 27.28 -12.92 1.25
C ILE A 299 28.43 -12.14 0.59
N SER A 300 28.82 -11.01 1.20
CA SER A 300 29.84 -10.12 0.62
C SER A 300 31.28 -10.59 0.83
N GLY A 301 31.54 -11.34 1.90
CA GLY A 301 32.89 -11.63 2.36
C GLY A 301 33.61 -10.42 3.01
N ALA A 302 32.88 -9.34 3.28
CA ALA A 302 33.34 -8.09 3.90
C ALA A 302 32.61 -7.82 5.22
N GLU A 303 33.06 -6.82 5.98
CA GLU A 303 32.46 -6.36 7.23
C GLU A 303 31.92 -4.92 7.11
N PRO A 304 30.86 -4.69 6.32
CA PRO A 304 30.28 -3.35 6.15
C PRO A 304 29.69 -2.85 7.47
N GLN A 305 29.50 -1.53 7.56
CA GLN A 305 28.79 -0.93 8.69
C GLN A 305 27.29 -1.09 8.53
N PHE A 306 26.55 -1.08 9.63
CA PHE A 306 25.10 -1.23 9.63
C PHE A 306 24.42 -0.06 10.35
N ALA A 307 23.46 0.56 9.66
CA ALA A 307 22.53 1.52 10.23
C ALA A 307 21.15 0.88 10.35
N PHE A 308 20.37 1.27 11.37
CA PHE A 308 19.08 0.67 11.66
C PHE A 308 18.00 1.72 11.81
N THR A 309 16.85 1.49 11.17
CA THR A 309 15.64 2.30 11.35
C THR A 309 14.42 1.42 11.60
N SER A 310 13.40 1.96 12.26
CA SER A 310 12.17 1.24 12.54
C SER A 310 10.93 2.11 12.48
N GLY A 311 9.79 1.52 12.14
CA GLY A 311 8.52 2.21 12.06
C GLY A 311 8.51 3.24 10.92
N ARG A 312 8.23 4.50 11.26
CA ARG A 312 8.13 5.61 10.31
C ARG A 312 9.45 6.33 10.03
N ASP A 313 10.51 6.01 10.74
CA ASP A 313 11.82 6.69 10.66
C ASP A 313 12.64 6.22 9.45
N PHE A 314 12.00 6.13 8.28
CA PHE A 314 12.73 5.80 7.05
C PHE A 314 13.40 7.07 6.48
N PRO A 315 14.73 7.10 6.29
CA PRO A 315 15.47 8.31 5.93
C PRO A 315 15.03 8.92 4.60
N ASP A 316 15.06 10.24 4.50
CA ASP A 316 14.84 10.96 3.24
C ASP A 316 16.07 10.91 2.34
N ASP A 317 17.27 10.97 2.92
CA ASP A 317 18.54 10.83 2.24
C ASP A 317 19.08 9.40 2.38
N LEU A 318 19.18 8.69 1.27
CA LEU A 318 19.71 7.33 1.17
C LEU A 318 21.11 7.29 0.57
N SER A 319 21.68 8.43 0.19
CA SER A 319 23.01 8.51 -0.44
C SER A 319 24.16 7.95 0.40
N PRO A 320 24.09 7.92 1.77
CA PRO A 320 25.14 7.31 2.57
C PRO A 320 25.15 5.78 2.55
N TYR A 321 24.11 5.14 1.97
CA TYR A 321 23.92 3.70 2.07
C TYR A 321 24.18 3.00 0.74
N ALA A 322 25.10 2.03 0.73
CA ALA A 322 25.39 1.19 -0.42
C ALA A 322 24.22 0.25 -0.77
N ALA A 323 23.43 -0.13 0.23
CA ALA A 323 22.22 -0.91 0.05
C ALA A 323 21.22 -0.66 1.19
N VAL A 324 19.92 -0.87 0.88
CA VAL A 324 18.82 -0.87 1.84
C VAL A 324 18.23 -2.28 1.89
N VAL A 325 18.21 -2.88 3.08
CA VAL A 325 17.59 -4.18 3.33
C VAL A 325 16.37 -3.97 4.24
N HIS A 326 15.18 -4.05 3.65
CA HIS A 326 13.91 -3.74 4.33
C HIS A 326 13.21 -5.03 4.80
N CYS A 327 12.50 -4.99 5.93
CA CYS A 327 11.64 -6.12 6.32
C CYS A 327 10.49 -6.31 5.31
N GLY A 328 9.71 -7.39 5.44
CA GLY A 328 8.56 -7.66 4.55
C GLY A 328 7.45 -6.61 4.59
N GLY A 329 7.55 -5.59 5.46
CA GLY A 329 6.61 -4.48 5.55
C GLY A 329 5.17 -4.92 5.85
N CYS A 330 4.98 -5.94 6.68
CA CYS A 330 3.66 -6.52 6.95
C CYS A 330 2.66 -5.50 7.53
N THR A 331 3.12 -4.58 8.35
CA THR A 331 2.31 -3.52 8.98
C THR A 331 2.20 -2.27 8.12
N LEU A 332 3.08 -2.09 7.13
CA LEU A 332 3.01 -0.99 6.19
C LEU A 332 1.97 -1.28 5.12
N ASN A 333 1.24 -0.26 4.69
CA ASN A 333 0.42 -0.40 3.51
C ASN A 333 1.29 -0.44 2.23
N ALA A 334 0.69 -0.83 1.12
CA ALA A 334 1.45 -0.99 -0.12
C ALA A 334 1.93 0.35 -0.70
N ARG A 335 1.28 1.45 -0.37
CA ARG A 335 1.68 2.78 -0.81
C ARG A 335 2.91 3.28 -0.05
N ASP A 336 2.97 3.04 1.25
CA ASP A 336 4.15 3.35 2.06
C ASP A 336 5.38 2.59 1.54
N MET A 337 5.22 1.28 1.25
CA MET A 337 6.28 0.50 0.61
C MET A 337 6.67 1.05 -0.76
N ALA A 338 5.70 1.42 -1.60
CA ALA A 338 5.96 2.02 -2.91
C ALA A 338 6.69 3.37 -2.78
N SER A 339 6.35 4.20 -1.79
CA SER A 339 7.03 5.46 -1.49
C SER A 339 8.50 5.25 -1.11
N ARG A 340 8.79 4.27 -0.23
CA ARG A 340 10.16 3.91 0.15
C ARG A 340 10.97 3.39 -1.04
N LEU A 341 10.38 2.51 -1.85
CA LEU A 341 10.98 2.03 -3.10
C LEU A 341 11.25 3.13 -4.11
N GLN A 342 10.29 4.05 -4.30
CA GLN A 342 10.46 5.18 -5.22
C GLN A 342 11.59 6.10 -4.75
N ARG A 343 11.70 6.36 -3.45
CA ARG A 343 12.78 7.14 -2.86
C ARG A 343 14.14 6.48 -3.10
N ALA A 344 14.24 5.17 -2.88
CA ALA A 344 15.45 4.42 -3.15
C ALA A 344 15.84 4.47 -4.65
N ARG A 345 14.88 4.29 -5.55
CA ARG A 345 15.11 4.41 -7.00
C ARG A 345 15.56 5.79 -7.43
N ALA A 346 14.92 6.84 -6.90
CA ALA A 346 15.27 8.23 -7.24
C ALA A 346 16.73 8.56 -6.85
N GLN A 347 17.27 7.89 -5.84
CA GLN A 347 18.63 8.06 -5.33
C GLN A 347 19.57 6.93 -5.76
N GLN A 348 19.11 6.02 -6.63
CA GLN A 348 19.87 4.88 -7.11
C GLN A 348 20.40 3.97 -5.99
N ALA A 349 19.74 3.96 -4.82
CA ALA A 349 20.08 3.09 -3.70
C ALA A 349 19.47 1.69 -3.94
N PRO A 350 20.29 0.61 -4.02
CA PRO A 350 19.79 -0.75 -4.11
C PRO A 350 18.86 -1.07 -2.94
N PHE A 351 17.64 -1.56 -3.24
CA PHE A 351 16.62 -1.83 -2.22
C PHE A 351 16.11 -3.26 -2.33
N THR A 352 16.42 -4.07 -1.34
CA THR A 352 15.95 -5.46 -1.24
C THR A 352 15.24 -5.73 0.09
N ASN A 353 14.81 -6.98 0.33
CA ASN A 353 14.15 -7.34 1.57
C ASN A 353 14.82 -8.50 2.31
N TYR A 354 14.41 -8.69 3.57
CA TYR A 354 14.90 -9.75 4.45
C TYR A 354 14.80 -11.14 3.82
N GLY A 355 13.66 -11.46 3.20
CA GLY A 355 13.44 -12.78 2.60
C GLY A 355 14.40 -13.09 1.47
N MET A 356 14.63 -12.12 0.58
CA MET A 356 15.56 -12.28 -0.53
C MET A 356 17.01 -12.36 -0.06
N THR A 357 17.39 -11.54 0.93
CA THR A 357 18.71 -11.57 1.54
C THR A 357 18.98 -12.92 2.22
N ILE A 358 18.03 -13.44 2.98
CA ILE A 358 18.16 -14.74 3.67
C ILE A 358 18.20 -15.88 2.64
N ALA A 359 17.34 -15.85 1.62
CA ALA A 359 17.35 -16.86 0.56
C ALA A 359 18.66 -16.86 -0.24
N CYS A 360 19.25 -15.68 -0.48
CA CYS A 360 20.56 -15.53 -1.10
C CYS A 360 21.66 -16.15 -0.22
N ALA A 361 21.70 -15.81 1.06
CA ALA A 361 22.70 -16.33 2.00
C ALA A 361 22.70 -17.87 2.12
N HIS A 362 21.52 -18.49 1.95
CA HIS A 362 21.35 -19.95 1.98
C HIS A 362 21.44 -20.60 0.58
N ASN A 363 21.73 -19.86 -0.48
CA ASN A 363 21.78 -20.34 -1.87
C ASN A 363 20.45 -20.94 -2.38
N ILE A 364 19.31 -20.58 -1.80
CA ILE A 364 17.97 -21.05 -2.17
C ILE A 364 17.17 -20.01 -2.98
N LEU A 365 17.74 -18.85 -3.27
CA LEU A 365 17.03 -17.78 -3.97
C LEU A 365 16.44 -18.21 -5.33
N PRO A 366 17.14 -18.97 -6.20
CA PRO A 366 16.54 -19.46 -7.45
C PRO A 366 15.32 -20.35 -7.22
N ARG A 367 15.38 -21.28 -6.26
CA ARG A 367 14.26 -22.15 -5.90
C ARG A 367 13.08 -21.34 -5.36
N ALA A 368 13.35 -20.33 -4.54
CA ALA A 368 12.33 -19.50 -3.93
C ALA A 368 11.59 -18.56 -4.90
N LEU A 369 12.21 -18.23 -6.04
CA LEU A 369 11.65 -17.40 -7.10
C LEU A 369 10.95 -18.22 -8.18
N ALA A 370 11.41 -19.44 -8.46
CA ALA A 370 10.86 -20.29 -9.52
C ALA A 370 9.32 -20.42 -9.52
N PRO A 371 8.61 -20.48 -8.36
CA PRO A 371 7.15 -20.51 -8.38
C PRO A 371 6.50 -19.20 -8.85
N LEU A 372 7.25 -18.09 -8.94
CA LEU A 372 6.75 -16.74 -9.20
C LEU A 372 7.03 -16.27 -10.65
N GLU A 373 7.78 -17.07 -11.41
CA GLU A 373 8.07 -16.90 -12.84
C GLU A 373 6.94 -17.53 -13.69
#